data_8389cbc5c145c93e9f118a62b9943203
#
_entry.id   8389cbc5c145c93e9f118a62b9943203
#
_cell.length_a   1.000
_cell.length_b   1.000
_cell.length_c   1.000
_cell.angle_alpha   90.00
_cell.angle_beta   90.00
_cell.angle_gamma   90.00
#
_symmetry.space_group_name_H-M   'P 1'
#
loop_
_entity.id
_entity.type
_entity.pdbx_description
1 polymer ?
#
loop_
_entity_poly.entity_id
_entity_poly.type
_entity_poly.pdbx_seq_one_letter_code
_entity_poly.pdbx_strand_id
1 'polypeptide(L)'
;RETGLAFTNKRGKLQDAFRARILFPIFSDTGDVLAFGGRIMPGSTDPAKYKNSPETPIYSKSRTLYGLNWAKSDIVASDQVVICEGYTDVIGFHRAGIARAVATCGTALTEEHVRILKRFANRVVLAFDADAAGQGAAERFYEWESKYSVSVSVAHFPAGKDPGELSLTDPDALRDAIDNAQPFLGFRLQRVLDASSIRTPEDRAKTAEKAVSVINEHPDINVRKIYAGQVASHTGLPIADVVKRVETRSRNVSFTPVDQQRSARENAEFVAVATLLHEWDSIAPWLVEALFPTDIMRRAFLSLAESSGNLEQALQLADPEAREVLERAAV
;
A
#
# COMPACT_ATOMS: atom_id res chain seq x y z
N ARG A 1 -22.39 21.05 3.32
CA ARG A 1 -22.48 19.75 4.04
C ARG A 1 -21.77 18.64 3.25
N GLU A 2 -22.08 18.49 2.00
CA GLU A 2 -21.50 17.45 1.13
C GLU A 2 -19.95 17.49 1.05
N THR A 3 -19.38 18.69 1.13
CA THR A 3 -17.92 18.90 1.13
C THR A 3 -17.24 18.60 2.48
N GLY A 4 -18.00 18.32 3.55
CA GLY A 4 -17.48 18.11 4.89
C GLY A 4 -16.92 19.35 5.60
N LEU A 5 -17.05 20.56 5.00
CA LEU A 5 -16.55 21.81 5.60
C LEU A 5 -17.43 22.35 6.71
N ALA A 6 -18.70 21.95 6.73
CA ALA A 6 -19.65 22.35 7.75
C ALA A 6 -20.58 21.19 8.12
N PHE A 7 -21.07 21.20 9.36
CA PHE A 7 -22.02 20.22 9.86
C PHE A 7 -23.15 20.88 10.62
N THR A 8 -24.28 20.21 10.73
CA THR A 8 -25.39 20.67 11.55
C THR A 8 -25.21 20.12 12.96
N ASN A 9 -25.13 21.02 13.96
CA ASN A 9 -25.00 20.62 15.35
C ASN A 9 -26.33 20.09 15.94
N LYS A 10 -26.28 19.56 17.16
CA LYS A 10 -27.46 19.01 17.86
C LYS A 10 -28.65 20.04 18.03
N ARG A 11 -28.38 21.33 17.87
CA ARG A 11 -29.38 22.40 17.93
C ARG A 11 -29.90 22.83 16.55
N GLY A 12 -29.57 22.07 15.48
CA GLY A 12 -29.98 22.36 14.11
C GLY A 12 -29.24 23.51 13.43
N LYS A 13 -28.20 24.08 14.05
CA LYS A 13 -27.42 25.19 13.49
C LYS A 13 -26.23 24.66 12.69
N LEU A 14 -25.96 25.28 11.52
CA LEU A 14 -24.78 25.04 10.74
C LEU A 14 -23.54 25.53 11.48
N GLN A 15 -22.48 24.72 11.52
CA GLN A 15 -21.21 25.05 12.16
C GLN A 15 -20.06 24.63 11.27
N ASP A 16 -18.96 25.39 11.31
CA ASP A 16 -17.71 25.03 10.64
C ASP A 16 -17.11 23.76 11.23
N ALA A 17 -16.67 22.86 10.36
CA ALA A 17 -16.04 21.61 10.77
C ALA A 17 -14.64 21.84 11.36
N PHE A 18 -13.94 22.88 10.90
CA PHE A 18 -12.54 23.18 11.25
C PHE A 18 -12.47 24.52 12.03
N ARG A 19 -12.74 24.50 13.31
CA ARG A 19 -12.67 25.68 14.16
C ARG A 19 -11.32 25.78 14.87
N ALA A 20 -10.73 26.98 14.90
CA ALA A 20 -9.43 27.27 15.54
C ALA A 20 -8.34 26.26 15.14
N ARG A 21 -8.17 26.04 13.82
CA ARG A 21 -7.20 25.12 13.26
C ARG A 21 -6.43 25.77 12.11
N ILE A 22 -5.17 25.39 12.00
CA ILE A 22 -4.38 25.60 10.78
C ILE A 22 -4.87 24.57 9.76
N LEU A 23 -5.24 25.04 8.56
CA LEU A 23 -5.75 24.17 7.50
C LEU A 23 -4.65 23.81 6.50
N PHE A 24 -4.63 22.54 6.12
CA PHE A 24 -3.79 21.98 5.08
C PHE A 24 -4.71 21.54 3.94
N PRO A 25 -4.73 22.24 2.80
CA PRO A 25 -5.53 21.81 1.67
C PRO A 25 -4.97 20.52 1.09
N ILE A 26 -5.83 19.56 0.83
CA ILE A 26 -5.51 18.26 0.23
C ILE A 26 -5.93 18.35 -1.23
N PHE A 27 -4.98 18.13 -2.13
CA PHE A 27 -5.18 18.28 -3.57
C PHE A 27 -5.29 16.93 -4.27
N SER A 28 -5.96 16.94 -5.43
CA SER A 28 -5.82 15.88 -6.43
C SER A 28 -4.40 15.86 -7.01
N ASP A 29 -4.06 14.83 -7.75
CA ASP A 29 -2.81 14.79 -8.52
C ASP A 29 -2.74 15.85 -9.64
N THR A 30 -3.88 16.42 -10.04
CA THR A 30 -4.01 17.52 -11.01
C THR A 30 -3.96 18.91 -10.38
N GLY A 31 -4.09 19.03 -9.06
CA GLY A 31 -3.98 20.28 -8.32
C GLY A 31 -5.32 20.91 -7.88
N ASP A 32 -6.43 20.20 -8.03
CA ASP A 32 -7.74 20.62 -7.51
C ASP A 32 -7.85 20.34 -6.02
N VAL A 33 -8.45 21.25 -5.24
CA VAL A 33 -8.67 21.05 -3.81
C VAL A 33 -9.80 20.07 -3.59
N LEU A 34 -9.51 18.92 -2.98
CA LEU A 34 -10.48 17.85 -2.69
C LEU A 34 -11.00 17.92 -1.25
N ALA A 35 -10.13 18.28 -0.31
CA ALA A 35 -10.41 18.20 1.13
C ALA A 35 -9.45 19.07 1.94
N PHE A 36 -9.60 19.03 3.27
CA PHE A 36 -8.72 19.71 4.21
C PHE A 36 -8.30 18.80 5.36
N GLY A 37 -7.06 18.91 5.78
CA GLY A 37 -6.59 18.53 7.10
C GLY A 37 -6.55 19.76 8.01
N GLY A 38 -6.77 19.57 9.29
CA GLY A 38 -6.74 20.68 10.25
C GLY A 38 -5.97 20.31 11.52
N ARG A 39 -4.92 21.04 11.86
CA ARG A 39 -4.17 20.93 13.11
C ARG A 39 -4.63 22.01 14.08
N ILE A 40 -4.87 21.66 15.35
CA ILE A 40 -5.21 22.64 16.38
C ILE A 40 -4.15 23.73 16.50
N MET A 41 -4.60 24.95 16.82
CA MET A 41 -3.68 26.05 17.19
C MET A 41 -2.98 25.72 18.52
N PRO A 42 -1.73 26.17 18.72
CA PRO A 42 -1.07 26.08 20.01
C PRO A 42 -1.96 26.69 21.13
N GLY A 43 -2.02 25.99 22.26
CA GLY A 43 -2.86 26.39 23.39
C GLY A 43 -4.35 25.98 23.30
N SER A 44 -4.77 25.31 22.24
CA SER A 44 -6.12 24.74 22.12
C SER A 44 -6.31 23.57 23.08
N THR A 45 -7.53 23.49 23.68
CA THR A 45 -7.96 22.39 24.55
C THR A 45 -8.73 21.29 23.82
N ASP A 46 -8.83 21.35 22.48
CA ASP A 46 -9.49 20.31 21.68
C ASP A 46 -8.66 19.01 21.76
N PRO A 47 -9.25 17.87 22.18
CA PRO A 47 -8.52 16.60 22.31
C PRO A 47 -8.02 16.05 20.96
N ALA A 48 -8.64 16.43 19.86
CA ALA A 48 -8.25 15.98 18.52
C ALA A 48 -7.15 16.89 17.94
N LYS A 49 -5.87 16.52 18.14
CA LYS A 49 -4.71 17.26 17.60
C LYS A 49 -4.84 17.49 16.09
N TYR A 50 -5.23 16.46 15.35
CA TYR A 50 -5.51 16.53 13.90
C TYR A 50 -6.97 16.15 13.62
N LYS A 51 -7.54 16.78 12.60
CA LYS A 51 -8.86 16.48 12.06
C LYS A 51 -8.82 16.58 10.55
N ASN A 52 -9.34 15.56 9.85
CA ASN A 52 -9.42 15.55 8.39
C ASN A 52 -10.88 15.64 7.95
N SER A 53 -11.09 16.11 6.72
CA SER A 53 -12.40 16.01 6.07
C SER A 53 -12.90 14.55 6.09
N PRO A 54 -14.20 14.33 6.19
CA PRO A 54 -14.80 13.01 6.00
C PRO A 54 -14.62 12.55 4.54
N GLU A 55 -14.91 11.30 4.27
CA GLU A 55 -15.09 10.80 2.90
C GLU A 55 -16.20 11.60 2.20
N THR A 56 -15.96 11.92 0.91
CA THR A 56 -16.94 12.62 0.06
C THR A 56 -16.90 12.02 -1.34
N PRO A 57 -17.85 12.34 -2.23
CA PRO A 57 -17.81 11.86 -3.61
C PRO A 57 -16.52 12.20 -4.39
N ILE A 58 -15.81 13.28 -3.98
CA ILE A 58 -14.57 13.74 -4.61
C ILE A 58 -13.31 13.45 -3.78
N TYR A 59 -13.44 13.00 -2.54
CA TYR A 59 -12.32 12.74 -1.64
C TYR A 59 -12.41 11.39 -0.97
N SER A 60 -11.42 10.55 -1.20
CA SER A 60 -11.24 9.29 -0.48
C SER A 60 -9.83 9.21 0.12
N LYS A 61 -9.75 9.00 1.43
CA LYS A 61 -8.48 8.88 2.16
C LYS A 61 -7.65 7.69 1.68
N SER A 62 -8.31 6.62 1.29
CA SER A 62 -7.64 5.42 0.80
C SER A 62 -7.02 5.58 -0.60
N ARG A 63 -7.30 6.67 -1.30
CA ARG A 63 -6.88 6.94 -2.67
C ARG A 63 -6.18 8.28 -2.85
N THR A 64 -6.05 9.09 -1.79
CA THR A 64 -5.47 10.43 -1.87
C THR A 64 -4.21 10.51 -1.02
N LEU A 65 -3.13 10.99 -1.62
CA LEU A 65 -1.85 11.23 -0.96
C LEU A 65 -1.61 12.73 -0.88
N TYR A 66 -1.38 13.23 0.33
CA TYR A 66 -1.04 14.63 0.55
C TYR A 66 0.33 14.96 -0.06
N GLY A 67 0.40 16.06 -0.76
CA GLY A 67 1.64 16.55 -1.37
C GLY A 67 1.95 15.96 -2.75
N LEU A 68 1.21 14.97 -3.24
CA LEU A 68 1.50 14.30 -4.50
C LEU A 68 1.51 15.28 -5.70
N ASN A 69 0.60 16.25 -5.73
CA ASN A 69 0.53 17.27 -6.78
C ASN A 69 1.82 18.12 -6.89
N TRP A 70 2.51 18.36 -5.77
CA TRP A 70 3.78 19.09 -5.75
C TRP A 70 4.98 18.16 -5.98
N ALA A 71 4.93 16.97 -5.42
CA ALA A 71 6.05 16.03 -5.37
C ALA A 71 6.27 15.26 -6.69
N LYS A 72 5.27 15.13 -7.55
CA LYS A 72 5.31 14.19 -8.68
C LYS A 72 6.44 14.46 -9.68
N SER A 73 6.83 15.70 -9.93
CA SER A 73 7.97 16.01 -10.80
C SER A 73 9.28 15.47 -10.24
N ASP A 74 9.52 15.68 -8.94
CA ASP A 74 10.72 15.20 -8.24
C ASP A 74 10.69 13.68 -8.06
N ILE A 75 9.50 13.08 -7.83
CA ILE A 75 9.31 11.64 -7.78
C ILE A 75 9.72 11.00 -9.10
N VAL A 76 9.22 11.51 -10.23
CA VAL A 76 9.55 11.00 -11.57
C VAL A 76 11.04 11.20 -11.89
N ALA A 77 11.59 12.39 -11.62
CA ALA A 77 12.98 12.69 -11.90
C ALA A 77 13.97 11.81 -11.13
N SER A 78 13.62 11.43 -9.88
CA SER A 78 14.46 10.60 -9.03
C SER A 78 14.12 9.10 -9.11
N ASP A 79 13.02 8.71 -9.77
CA ASP A 79 12.42 7.38 -9.71
C ASP A 79 12.27 6.89 -8.25
N GLN A 80 11.92 7.81 -7.34
CA GLN A 80 11.80 7.51 -5.91
C GLN A 80 10.71 8.36 -5.26
N VAL A 81 9.90 7.76 -4.40
CA VAL A 81 8.95 8.45 -3.52
C VAL A 81 9.28 8.18 -2.07
N VAL A 82 9.17 9.21 -1.23
CA VAL A 82 9.25 9.12 0.23
C VAL A 82 7.84 9.17 0.78
N ILE A 83 7.43 8.15 1.54
CA ILE A 83 6.09 8.06 2.15
C ILE A 83 6.22 8.30 3.64
N CYS A 84 5.58 9.34 4.17
CA CYS A 84 5.50 9.65 5.59
C CYS A 84 4.05 9.67 6.09
N GLU A 85 3.84 9.95 7.39
CA GLU A 85 2.52 9.84 8.00
C GLU A 85 1.70 11.11 7.88
N GLY A 86 2.32 12.27 8.06
CA GLY A 86 1.62 13.53 8.29
C GLY A 86 1.98 14.69 7.37
N TYR A 87 1.14 15.72 7.43
CA TYR A 87 1.31 16.97 6.68
C TYR A 87 2.63 17.69 7.04
N THR A 88 2.96 17.69 8.34
CA THR A 88 4.18 18.34 8.88
C THR A 88 5.43 17.66 8.41
N ASP A 89 5.39 16.35 8.21
CA ASP A 89 6.53 15.58 7.73
C ASP A 89 6.82 15.89 6.27
N VAL A 90 5.77 15.93 5.41
CA VAL A 90 5.91 16.37 4.01
C VAL A 90 6.54 17.76 3.91
N ILE A 91 6.05 18.70 4.75
CA ILE A 91 6.62 20.05 4.81
C ILE A 91 8.07 20.01 5.30
N GLY A 92 8.36 19.17 6.29
CA GLY A 92 9.71 18.97 6.81
C GLY A 92 10.67 18.44 5.76
N PHE A 93 10.28 17.39 5.03
CA PHE A 93 11.04 16.85 3.92
C PHE A 93 11.31 17.90 2.83
N HIS A 94 10.26 18.64 2.44
CA HIS A 94 10.40 19.68 1.42
C HIS A 94 11.39 20.77 1.86
N ARG A 95 11.35 21.21 3.13
CA ARG A 95 12.31 22.17 3.69
C ARG A 95 13.74 21.63 3.70
N ALA A 96 13.92 20.34 3.92
CA ALA A 96 15.23 19.68 3.85
C ALA A 96 15.71 19.42 2.41
N GLY A 97 14.97 19.87 1.38
CA GLY A 97 15.32 19.68 -0.03
C GLY A 97 14.89 18.32 -0.59
N ILE A 98 14.05 17.57 0.13
CA ILE A 98 13.49 16.28 -0.31
C ILE A 98 12.06 16.51 -0.79
N ALA A 99 11.89 17.09 -1.98
CA ALA A 99 10.59 17.51 -2.50
C ALA A 99 9.70 16.34 -2.97
N ARG A 100 10.23 15.09 -3.02
CA ARG A 100 9.54 13.86 -3.43
C ARG A 100 8.78 13.15 -2.31
N ALA A 101 8.42 13.86 -1.22
CA ALA A 101 7.70 13.30 -0.07
C ALA A 101 6.19 13.46 -0.21
N VAL A 102 5.43 12.42 0.21
CA VAL A 102 3.97 12.38 0.27
C VAL A 102 3.50 11.76 1.58
N ALA A 103 2.25 12.05 2.00
CA ALA A 103 1.69 11.44 3.21
C ALA A 103 0.29 10.85 3.00
N THR A 104 -0.07 9.88 3.86
CA THR A 104 -1.33 9.13 3.80
C THR A 104 -2.52 9.86 4.45
N CYS A 105 -2.32 11.06 4.98
CA CYS A 105 -3.40 11.90 5.53
C CYS A 105 -4.19 11.29 6.69
N GLY A 106 -3.52 10.58 7.61
CA GLY A 106 -4.14 10.02 8.82
C GLY A 106 -4.97 8.78 8.57
N THR A 107 -4.66 8.03 7.52
CA THR A 107 -5.08 6.64 7.30
C THR A 107 -3.85 5.74 7.16
N ALA A 108 -4.03 4.44 7.32
CA ALA A 108 -2.97 3.50 6.99
C ALA A 108 -2.67 3.56 5.48
N LEU A 109 -1.42 3.26 5.10
CA LEU A 109 -1.07 3.07 3.71
C LEU A 109 -1.93 1.94 3.12
N THR A 110 -2.54 2.20 1.96
CA THR A 110 -3.45 1.27 1.28
C THR A 110 -2.83 0.76 -0.02
N GLU A 111 -3.37 -0.32 -0.53
CA GLU A 111 -2.99 -0.85 -1.83
C GLU A 111 -3.24 0.14 -2.97
N GLU A 112 -4.33 0.92 -2.88
CA GLU A 112 -4.63 1.97 -3.84
C GLU A 112 -3.57 3.07 -3.87
N HIS A 113 -3.03 3.46 -2.71
CA HIS A 113 -1.91 4.39 -2.64
C HIS A 113 -0.69 3.84 -3.39
N VAL A 114 -0.35 2.57 -3.17
CA VAL A 114 0.76 1.91 -3.87
C VAL A 114 0.54 1.88 -5.38
N ARG A 115 -0.68 1.56 -5.82
CA ARG A 115 -1.06 1.53 -7.24
C ARG A 115 -0.93 2.90 -7.90
N ILE A 116 -1.29 3.97 -7.17
CA ILE A 116 -1.13 5.35 -7.65
C ILE A 116 0.35 5.69 -7.78
N LEU A 117 1.16 5.42 -6.74
CA LEU A 117 2.58 5.76 -6.70
C LEU A 117 3.40 4.99 -7.73
N LYS A 118 3.05 3.74 -8.02
CA LYS A 118 3.69 2.93 -9.07
C LYS A 118 3.66 3.59 -10.45
N ARG A 119 2.72 4.49 -10.71
CA ARG A 119 2.65 5.26 -11.96
C ARG A 119 3.78 6.28 -12.09
N PHE A 120 4.42 6.65 -10.99
CA PHE A 120 5.40 7.72 -10.92
C PHE A 120 6.79 7.24 -10.54
N ALA A 121 6.92 6.18 -9.72
CA ALA A 121 8.22 5.67 -9.26
C ALA A 121 8.20 4.15 -9.05
N ASN A 122 9.39 3.55 -9.17
CA ASN A 122 9.64 2.15 -8.83
C ASN A 122 10.28 1.98 -7.44
N ARG A 123 10.88 3.05 -6.89
CA ARG A 123 11.52 3.01 -5.57
C ARG A 123 10.69 3.77 -4.56
N VAL A 124 10.44 3.12 -3.43
CA VAL A 124 9.67 3.66 -2.31
C VAL A 124 10.53 3.65 -1.07
N VAL A 125 10.62 4.80 -0.39
CA VAL A 125 11.24 4.91 0.93
C VAL A 125 10.14 5.15 1.95
N LEU A 126 9.98 4.23 2.90
CA LEU A 126 9.06 4.37 4.02
C LEU A 126 9.74 5.18 5.12
N ALA A 127 9.20 6.34 5.39
CA ALA A 127 9.69 7.31 6.37
C ALA A 127 8.64 7.53 7.47
N PHE A 128 8.26 6.43 8.13
CA PHE A 128 7.31 6.43 9.23
C PHE A 128 8.02 6.66 10.56
N ASP A 129 7.31 7.20 11.55
CA ASP A 129 7.80 7.31 12.92
C ASP A 129 8.26 5.95 13.44
N ALA A 130 9.28 5.94 14.28
CA ALA A 130 9.89 4.72 14.83
C ALA A 130 8.98 3.96 15.82
N ASP A 131 7.71 4.31 15.91
CA ASP A 131 6.72 3.65 16.76
C ASP A 131 6.17 2.34 16.18
N ALA A 132 5.40 1.61 16.98
CA ALA A 132 4.84 0.32 16.58
C ALA A 132 3.81 0.43 15.43
N ALA A 133 3.15 1.59 15.29
CA ALA A 133 2.16 1.79 14.23
C ALA A 133 2.84 1.99 12.87
N GLY A 134 3.93 2.76 12.80
CA GLY A 134 4.75 2.92 11.61
C GLY A 134 5.32 1.59 11.12
N GLN A 135 5.85 0.77 12.04
CA GLN A 135 6.40 -0.55 11.71
C GLN A 135 5.34 -1.49 11.12
N GLY A 136 4.14 -1.54 11.72
CA GLY A 136 3.05 -2.37 11.21
C GLY A 136 2.52 -1.93 9.84
N ALA A 137 2.61 -0.63 9.52
CA ALA A 137 2.29 -0.13 8.18
C ALA A 137 3.32 -0.60 7.15
N ALA A 138 4.61 -0.56 7.50
CA ALA A 138 5.70 -1.02 6.65
C ALA A 138 5.59 -2.53 6.35
N GLU A 139 5.25 -3.35 7.36
CA GLU A 139 5.07 -4.79 7.16
C GLU A 139 3.95 -5.12 6.16
N ARG A 140 2.86 -4.35 6.17
CA ARG A 140 1.79 -4.51 5.17
C ARG A 140 2.25 -4.12 3.78
N PHE A 141 3.07 -3.08 3.65
CA PHE A 141 3.56 -2.63 2.35
C PHE A 141 4.44 -3.69 1.67
N TYR A 142 5.20 -4.47 2.45
CA TYR A 142 6.04 -5.55 1.93
C TYR A 142 5.24 -6.58 1.09
N GLU A 143 3.99 -6.88 1.47
CA GLU A 143 3.14 -7.79 0.72
C GLU A 143 2.88 -7.28 -0.71
N TRP A 144 2.85 -5.96 -0.90
CA TRP A 144 2.60 -5.33 -2.19
C TRP A 144 3.86 -5.13 -3.04
N GLU A 145 5.05 -5.18 -2.43
CA GLU A 145 6.33 -5.03 -3.13
C GLU A 145 6.45 -6.05 -4.28
N SER A 146 6.16 -7.30 -3.98
CA SER A 146 6.18 -8.38 -4.98
C SER A 146 5.06 -8.23 -6.01
N LYS A 147 3.86 -7.81 -5.57
CA LYS A 147 2.67 -7.68 -6.43
C LYS A 147 2.82 -6.58 -7.47
N TYR A 148 3.42 -5.45 -7.10
CA TYR A 148 3.54 -4.27 -7.97
C TYR A 148 4.93 -4.07 -8.55
N SER A 149 5.90 -4.95 -8.25
CA SER A 149 7.29 -4.82 -8.69
C SER A 149 7.87 -3.44 -8.36
N VAL A 150 7.70 -3.01 -7.11
CA VAL A 150 8.33 -1.84 -6.53
C VAL A 150 9.48 -2.26 -5.62
N SER A 151 10.49 -1.43 -5.44
CA SER A 151 11.56 -1.65 -4.47
C SER A 151 11.29 -0.82 -3.24
N VAL A 152 11.20 -1.46 -2.07
CA VAL A 152 10.87 -0.78 -0.81
C VAL A 152 12.07 -0.74 0.10
N SER A 153 12.36 0.45 0.63
CA SER A 153 13.37 0.70 1.65
C SER A 153 12.75 1.43 2.84
N VAL A 154 13.37 1.33 3.99
CA VAL A 154 12.93 1.98 5.24
C VAL A 154 14.00 2.97 5.68
N ALA A 155 13.60 4.20 5.91
CA ALA A 155 14.45 5.21 6.53
C ALA A 155 14.46 5.06 8.06
N HIS A 156 15.63 5.24 8.67
CA HIS A 156 15.80 5.21 10.12
C HIS A 156 16.10 6.60 10.64
N PHE A 157 15.28 7.04 11.59
CA PHE A 157 15.48 8.31 12.28
C PHE A 157 16.02 8.09 13.69
N PRO A 158 16.74 9.08 14.26
CA PRO A 158 17.13 9.06 15.66
C PRO A 158 15.93 8.84 16.58
N ALA A 159 16.08 8.04 17.62
CA ALA A 159 15.01 7.66 18.52
C ALA A 159 14.26 8.88 19.08
N GLY A 160 12.92 8.86 18.98
CA GLY A 160 12.04 9.89 19.51
C GLY A 160 11.94 11.16 18.66
N LYS A 161 12.50 11.19 17.46
CA LYS A 161 12.40 12.33 16.54
C LYS A 161 11.60 11.97 15.31
N ASP A 162 10.62 12.83 14.98
CA ASP A 162 9.86 12.74 13.74
C ASP A 162 10.52 13.55 12.60
N PRO A 163 10.18 13.29 11.32
CA PRO A 163 10.73 14.04 10.19
C PRO A 163 10.46 15.54 10.25
N GLY A 164 9.31 15.96 10.80
CA GLY A 164 8.95 17.35 10.97
C GLY A 164 9.89 18.06 11.96
N GLU A 165 10.22 17.42 13.09
CA GLU A 165 11.15 17.94 14.07
C GLU A 165 12.60 17.96 13.52
N LEU A 166 13.05 16.86 12.90
CA LEU A 166 14.39 16.77 12.31
C LEU A 166 14.62 17.86 11.25
N SER A 167 13.60 18.20 10.48
CA SER A 167 13.71 19.27 9.46
C SER A 167 14.06 20.64 10.06
N LEU A 168 13.80 20.85 11.34
CA LEU A 168 14.08 22.09 12.07
C LEU A 168 15.41 22.05 12.81
N THR A 169 15.76 20.88 13.36
CA THR A 169 16.89 20.72 14.28
C THR A 169 18.14 20.16 13.59
N ASP A 170 17.96 19.26 12.64
CA ASP A 170 19.04 18.58 11.92
C ASP A 170 18.59 18.11 10.52
N PRO A 171 18.46 19.02 9.54
CA PRO A 171 18.02 18.63 8.18
C PRO A 171 19.01 17.73 7.45
N ASP A 172 20.29 17.69 7.86
CA ASP A 172 21.29 16.77 7.29
C ASP A 172 21.01 15.33 7.73
N ALA A 173 20.71 15.10 9.00
CA ALA A 173 20.31 13.78 9.50
C ALA A 173 19.03 13.28 8.79
N LEU A 174 18.11 14.17 8.41
CA LEU A 174 16.92 13.81 7.65
C LEU A 174 17.29 13.35 6.23
N ARG A 175 18.22 14.04 5.56
CA ARG A 175 18.72 13.62 4.23
C ARG A 175 19.46 12.30 4.30
N ASP A 176 20.37 12.17 5.27
CA ASP A 176 21.15 10.96 5.48
C ASP A 176 20.26 9.74 5.72
N ALA A 177 19.17 9.90 6.48
CA ALA A 177 18.22 8.81 6.72
C ALA A 177 17.53 8.31 5.43
N ILE A 178 17.23 9.21 4.49
CA ILE A 178 16.64 8.83 3.20
C ILE A 178 17.70 8.22 2.28
N ASP A 179 18.90 8.79 2.22
CA ASP A 179 19.97 8.33 1.34
C ASP A 179 20.53 6.96 1.77
N ASN A 180 20.53 6.69 3.09
CA ASN A 180 20.95 5.42 3.70
C ASN A 180 19.76 4.48 4.03
N ALA A 181 18.58 4.69 3.44
CA ALA A 181 17.42 3.84 3.67
C ALA A 181 17.73 2.38 3.32
N GLN A 182 17.38 1.47 4.23
CA GLN A 182 17.70 0.05 4.10
C GLN A 182 16.59 -0.69 3.33
N PRO A 183 16.93 -1.69 2.48
CA PRO A 183 15.94 -2.56 1.87
C PRO A 183 14.99 -3.17 2.91
N PHE A 184 13.70 -3.22 2.60
CA PHE A 184 12.67 -3.62 3.56
C PHE A 184 12.90 -5.03 4.14
N LEU A 185 13.35 -5.98 3.32
CA LEU A 185 13.71 -7.32 3.81
C LEU A 185 14.85 -7.27 4.84
N GLY A 186 15.89 -6.48 4.56
CA GLY A 186 17.01 -6.28 5.49
C GLY A 186 16.58 -5.68 6.83
N PHE A 187 15.70 -4.68 6.78
CA PHE A 187 15.08 -4.09 7.96
C PHE A 187 14.32 -5.11 8.81
N ARG A 188 13.44 -5.91 8.20
CA ARG A 188 12.68 -6.96 8.90
C ARG A 188 13.60 -8.02 9.51
N LEU A 189 14.61 -8.43 8.75
CA LEU A 189 15.60 -9.39 9.23
C LEU A 189 16.35 -8.84 10.45
N GLN A 190 16.84 -7.62 10.37
CA GLN A 190 17.59 -6.99 11.46
C GLN A 190 16.74 -6.92 12.74
N ARG A 191 15.46 -6.54 12.65
CA ARG A 191 14.54 -6.55 13.80
C ARG A 191 14.42 -7.92 14.46
N VAL A 192 14.35 -9.00 13.67
CA VAL A 192 14.30 -10.37 14.22
C VAL A 192 15.60 -10.73 14.93
N LEU A 193 16.74 -10.36 14.35
CA LEU A 193 18.04 -10.62 14.94
C LEU A 193 18.24 -9.84 16.25
N ASP A 194 17.91 -8.55 16.28
CA ASP A 194 18.06 -7.68 17.45
C ASP A 194 17.12 -8.06 18.60
N ALA A 195 15.91 -8.51 18.29
CA ALA A 195 14.93 -8.94 19.29
C ALA A 195 15.19 -10.34 19.87
N SER A 196 16.17 -11.07 19.33
CA SER A 196 16.41 -12.47 19.66
C SER A 196 17.66 -12.65 20.53
N SER A 197 17.60 -13.55 21.52
CA SER A 197 18.79 -13.98 22.29
C SER A 197 19.64 -14.94 21.45
N ILE A 198 20.96 -14.84 21.58
CA ILE A 198 21.94 -15.77 20.98
C ILE A 198 22.90 -16.35 22.03
N ARG A 199 22.47 -16.37 23.32
CA ARG A 199 23.34 -16.75 24.46
C ARG A 199 23.59 -18.24 24.50
N THR A 200 22.59 -19.07 24.19
CA THR A 200 22.72 -20.52 24.20
C THR A 200 22.68 -21.07 22.75
N PRO A 201 23.19 -22.28 22.52
CA PRO A 201 23.03 -22.95 21.21
C PRO A 201 21.58 -23.07 20.74
N GLU A 202 20.65 -23.33 21.67
CA GLU A 202 19.23 -23.41 21.40
C GLU A 202 18.65 -22.06 20.98
N ASP A 203 19.05 -20.96 21.63
CA ASP A 203 18.66 -19.61 21.28
C ASP A 203 19.12 -19.27 19.84
N ARG A 204 20.39 -19.60 19.51
CA ARG A 204 20.95 -19.38 18.17
C ARG A 204 20.18 -20.14 17.09
N ALA A 205 19.84 -21.41 17.35
CA ALA A 205 19.07 -22.22 16.43
C ALA A 205 17.65 -21.65 16.21
N LYS A 206 16.98 -21.21 17.27
CA LYS A 206 15.65 -20.60 17.24
C LYS A 206 15.65 -19.24 16.52
N THR A 207 16.70 -18.43 16.76
CA THR A 207 16.88 -17.15 16.06
C THR A 207 17.07 -17.37 14.56
N ALA A 208 17.92 -18.33 14.17
CA ALA A 208 18.14 -18.67 12.79
C ALA A 208 16.84 -19.14 12.08
N GLU A 209 16.02 -19.94 12.77
CA GLU A 209 14.72 -20.41 12.23
C GLU A 209 13.78 -19.25 11.95
N LYS A 210 13.62 -18.31 12.90
CA LYS A 210 12.81 -17.11 12.73
C LYS A 210 13.32 -16.23 11.58
N ALA A 211 14.63 -16.00 11.53
CA ALA A 211 15.29 -15.21 10.51
C ALA A 211 15.14 -15.82 9.10
N VAL A 212 15.33 -17.14 8.98
CA VAL A 212 15.11 -17.89 7.72
C VAL A 212 13.64 -17.81 7.28
N SER A 213 12.68 -17.80 8.22
CA SER A 213 11.27 -17.62 7.87
C SER A 213 11.01 -16.28 7.16
N VAL A 214 11.61 -15.19 7.66
CA VAL A 214 11.50 -13.86 7.04
C VAL A 214 12.19 -13.82 5.67
N ILE A 215 13.40 -14.38 5.56
CA ILE A 215 14.14 -14.42 4.28
C ILE A 215 13.35 -15.18 3.22
N ASN A 216 12.69 -16.28 3.58
CA ASN A 216 11.95 -17.12 2.65
C ASN A 216 10.68 -16.48 2.06
N GLU A 217 10.26 -15.33 2.57
CA GLU A 217 9.18 -14.55 1.97
C GLU A 217 9.61 -13.84 0.67
N HIS A 218 10.91 -13.59 0.49
CA HIS A 218 11.40 -12.95 -0.73
C HIS A 218 11.37 -13.92 -1.92
N PRO A 219 10.90 -13.49 -3.12
CA PRO A 219 10.78 -14.37 -4.28
C PRO A 219 12.14 -14.82 -4.85
N ASP A 220 13.16 -13.96 -4.87
CA ASP A 220 14.47 -14.24 -5.45
C ASP A 220 15.34 -15.08 -4.51
N ILE A 221 15.72 -16.27 -4.97
CA ILE A 221 16.58 -17.20 -4.24
C ILE A 221 18.00 -16.65 -4.00
N ASN A 222 18.54 -15.83 -4.91
CA ASN A 222 19.87 -15.25 -4.74
C ASN A 222 19.88 -14.20 -3.63
N VAL A 223 18.84 -13.36 -3.56
CA VAL A 223 18.63 -12.42 -2.45
C VAL A 223 18.54 -13.17 -1.13
N ARG A 224 17.73 -14.24 -1.07
CA ARG A 224 17.64 -15.11 0.12
C ARG A 224 18.98 -15.65 0.56
N LYS A 225 19.82 -16.15 -0.39
CA LYS A 225 21.15 -16.68 -0.07
C LYS A 225 22.11 -15.61 0.48
N ILE A 226 22.04 -14.40 -0.05
CA ILE A 226 22.84 -13.28 0.47
C ILE A 226 22.48 -13.00 1.92
N TYR A 227 21.19 -12.88 2.24
CA TYR A 227 20.72 -12.66 3.62
C TYR A 227 20.96 -13.87 4.53
N ALA A 228 21.01 -15.11 4.01
CA ALA A 228 21.41 -16.27 4.80
C ALA A 228 22.84 -16.15 5.34
N GLY A 229 23.75 -15.48 4.62
CA GLY A 229 25.09 -15.14 5.11
C GLY A 229 25.05 -14.23 6.34
N GLN A 230 24.18 -13.23 6.36
CA GLN A 230 23.99 -12.34 7.50
C GLN A 230 23.47 -13.09 8.74
N VAL A 231 22.49 -13.99 8.55
CA VAL A 231 21.98 -14.85 9.63
C VAL A 231 23.05 -15.76 10.18
N ALA A 232 23.84 -16.41 9.31
CA ALA A 232 24.94 -17.28 9.70
C ALA A 232 25.99 -16.53 10.55
N SER A 233 26.37 -15.34 10.11
CA SER A 233 27.31 -14.47 10.85
C SER A 233 26.78 -14.08 12.22
N HIS A 234 25.51 -13.68 12.33
CA HIS A 234 24.90 -13.25 13.59
C HIS A 234 24.73 -14.42 14.58
N THR A 235 24.28 -15.57 14.10
CA THR A 235 23.98 -16.74 14.95
C THR A 235 25.18 -17.63 15.23
N GLY A 236 26.26 -17.49 14.45
CA GLY A 236 27.44 -18.36 14.53
C GLY A 236 27.19 -19.77 13.98
N LEU A 237 26.14 -19.97 13.18
CA LEU A 237 25.88 -21.23 12.49
C LEU A 237 26.67 -21.32 11.19
N PRO A 238 27.05 -22.54 10.73
CA PRO A 238 27.66 -22.70 9.42
C PRO A 238 26.74 -22.18 8.30
N ILE A 239 27.29 -21.36 7.41
CA ILE A 239 26.50 -20.76 6.31
C ILE A 239 25.82 -21.81 5.44
N ALA A 240 26.47 -22.96 5.22
CA ALA A 240 25.91 -24.06 4.42
C ALA A 240 24.60 -24.60 5.02
N ASP A 241 24.49 -24.66 6.36
CA ASP A 241 23.29 -25.14 7.05
C ASP A 241 22.15 -24.14 6.94
N VAL A 242 22.44 -22.83 7.02
CA VAL A 242 21.44 -21.77 6.85
C VAL A 242 20.94 -21.73 5.40
N VAL A 243 21.84 -21.77 4.42
CA VAL A 243 21.51 -21.80 2.98
C VAL A 243 20.63 -23.02 2.65
N LYS A 244 20.98 -24.20 3.17
CA LYS A 244 20.15 -25.41 2.99
C LYS A 244 18.72 -25.25 3.49
N ARG A 245 18.51 -24.58 4.63
CA ARG A 245 17.17 -24.29 5.17
C ARG A 245 16.38 -23.32 4.26
N VAL A 246 17.07 -22.33 3.68
CA VAL A 246 16.48 -21.41 2.70
C VAL A 246 16.05 -22.13 1.42
N GLU A 247 16.88 -23.07 0.90
CA GLU A 247 16.60 -23.83 -0.31
C GLU A 247 15.50 -24.89 -0.12
N THR A 248 15.46 -25.56 1.04
CA THR A 248 14.50 -26.65 1.29
C THR A 248 13.06 -26.16 1.25
N ARG A 249 12.79 -24.96 1.73
CA ARG A 249 11.44 -24.35 1.73
C ARG A 249 11.02 -23.85 0.34
N SER A 250 11.97 -23.57 -0.55
CA SER A 250 11.71 -23.19 -1.95
C SER A 250 11.05 -24.31 -2.77
N ARG A 251 11.18 -25.57 -2.35
CA ARG A 251 10.54 -26.71 -3.02
C ARG A 251 9.05 -26.86 -2.72
N ASN A 252 8.53 -26.23 -1.65
CA ASN A 252 7.14 -26.34 -1.23
C ASN A 252 6.26 -25.11 -1.58
N VAL A 253 6.85 -24.09 -2.21
CA VAL A 253 6.12 -22.92 -2.73
C VAL A 253 6.47 -22.79 -4.20
N SER A 254 5.77 -23.55 -5.04
CA SER A 254 5.75 -23.31 -6.48
C SER A 254 4.93 -22.04 -6.75
N PHE A 255 5.59 -20.89 -6.72
CA PHE A 255 5.05 -19.67 -7.28
C PHE A 255 5.19 -19.79 -8.82
N THR A 256 4.11 -20.11 -9.47
CA THR A 256 4.03 -20.09 -10.93
C THR A 256 3.74 -18.65 -11.37
N PRO A 257 4.62 -17.98 -12.13
CA PRO A 257 4.38 -16.62 -12.64
C PRO A 257 3.16 -16.50 -13.58
N VAL A 258 2.53 -17.62 -13.91
CA VAL A 258 1.41 -17.71 -14.86
C VAL A 258 0.09 -17.23 -14.24
N ASP A 259 -0.09 -17.28 -12.92
CA ASP A 259 -1.38 -16.97 -12.31
C ASP A 259 -1.66 -15.47 -12.14
N GLN A 260 -0.63 -14.59 -12.10
CA GLN A 260 -0.88 -13.15 -11.91
C GLN A 260 -1.48 -12.48 -13.16
N GLN A 261 -1.11 -12.91 -14.35
CA GLN A 261 -1.76 -12.41 -15.59
C GLN A 261 -3.15 -13.03 -15.80
N ARG A 262 -3.35 -14.27 -15.35
CA ARG A 262 -4.67 -14.91 -15.37
C ARG A 262 -5.62 -14.24 -14.39
N SER A 263 -5.26 -14.07 -13.13
CA SER A 263 -6.15 -13.48 -12.11
C SER A 263 -6.54 -12.03 -12.40
N ALA A 264 -5.63 -11.22 -12.98
CA ALA A 264 -5.97 -9.85 -13.38
C ALA A 264 -6.92 -9.81 -14.59
N ARG A 265 -6.75 -10.74 -15.56
CA ARG A 265 -7.67 -10.90 -16.70
C ARG A 265 -9.01 -11.47 -16.25
N GLU A 266 -9.02 -12.51 -15.42
CA GLU A 266 -10.22 -13.09 -14.83
C GLU A 266 -10.99 -12.05 -14.00
N ASN A 267 -10.34 -11.16 -13.28
CA ASN A 267 -10.99 -10.06 -12.58
C ASN A 267 -11.60 -9.03 -13.53
N ALA A 268 -10.94 -8.68 -14.63
CA ALA A 268 -11.48 -7.74 -15.63
C ALA A 268 -12.67 -8.33 -16.36
N GLU A 269 -12.61 -9.60 -16.76
CA GLU A 269 -13.70 -10.32 -17.40
C GLU A 269 -14.89 -10.49 -16.44
N PHE A 270 -14.63 -10.80 -15.15
CA PHE A 270 -15.67 -10.89 -14.14
C PHE A 270 -16.36 -9.54 -13.91
N VAL A 271 -15.60 -8.44 -13.82
CA VAL A 271 -16.16 -7.09 -13.73
C VAL A 271 -17.03 -6.77 -14.96
N ALA A 272 -16.60 -7.17 -16.17
CA ALA A 272 -17.39 -6.98 -17.38
C ALA A 272 -18.70 -7.76 -17.34
N VAL A 273 -18.69 -9.02 -16.89
CA VAL A 273 -19.91 -9.85 -16.71
C VAL A 273 -20.83 -9.23 -15.66
N ALA A 274 -20.28 -8.79 -14.50
CA ALA A 274 -21.06 -8.15 -13.44
C ALA A 274 -21.69 -6.83 -13.92
N THR A 275 -20.94 -6.02 -14.67
CA THR A 275 -21.46 -4.75 -15.20
C THR A 275 -22.55 -4.98 -16.24
N LEU A 276 -22.44 -6.02 -17.10
CA LEU A 276 -23.49 -6.43 -18.02
C LEU A 276 -24.81 -6.78 -17.33
N LEU A 277 -24.76 -7.42 -16.18
CA LEU A 277 -25.95 -7.77 -15.39
C LEU A 277 -26.74 -6.55 -14.91
N HIS A 278 -26.02 -5.46 -14.60
CA HIS A 278 -26.63 -4.25 -14.04
C HIS A 278 -26.94 -3.16 -15.08
N GLU A 279 -26.19 -3.14 -16.18
CA GLU A 279 -26.25 -2.07 -17.19
C GLU A 279 -26.27 -2.61 -18.61
N TRP A 280 -27.11 -3.63 -18.87
CA TRP A 280 -27.18 -4.34 -20.14
C TRP A 280 -27.29 -3.40 -21.36
N ASP A 281 -28.29 -2.53 -21.39
CA ASP A 281 -28.57 -1.69 -22.56
C ASP A 281 -27.45 -0.70 -22.90
N SER A 282 -26.67 -0.31 -21.88
CA SER A 282 -25.56 0.65 -22.02
C SER A 282 -24.29 -0.01 -22.51
N ILE A 283 -24.02 -1.27 -22.10
CA ILE A 283 -22.72 -1.92 -22.23
C ILE A 283 -22.70 -3.06 -23.24
N ALA A 284 -23.78 -3.80 -23.40
CA ALA A 284 -23.86 -4.91 -24.34
C ALA A 284 -23.42 -4.57 -25.77
N PRO A 285 -23.72 -3.38 -26.34
CA PRO A 285 -23.26 -3.02 -27.67
C PRO A 285 -21.74 -2.92 -27.84
N TRP A 286 -21.00 -2.79 -26.74
CA TRP A 286 -19.54 -2.60 -26.73
C TRP A 286 -18.76 -3.87 -26.42
N LEU A 287 -19.43 -4.94 -25.95
CA LEU A 287 -18.79 -6.18 -25.57
C LEU A 287 -19.02 -7.26 -26.65
N VAL A 288 -17.91 -7.91 -26.97
CA VAL A 288 -17.89 -9.03 -27.92
C VAL A 288 -17.24 -10.25 -27.30
N GLU A 289 -17.60 -11.45 -27.73
CA GLU A 289 -17.06 -12.72 -27.24
C GLU A 289 -15.52 -12.75 -27.15
N ALA A 290 -14.84 -12.13 -28.12
CA ALA A 290 -13.38 -12.07 -28.18
C ALA A 290 -12.71 -11.35 -26.99
N LEU A 291 -13.46 -10.56 -26.20
CA LEU A 291 -12.97 -9.89 -24.99
C LEU A 291 -12.92 -10.82 -23.78
N PHE A 292 -13.47 -12.03 -23.89
CA PHE A 292 -13.52 -13.05 -22.85
C PHE A 292 -12.63 -14.26 -23.21
N PRO A 293 -11.30 -14.15 -23.12
CA PRO A 293 -10.38 -15.25 -23.40
C PRO A 293 -10.46 -16.41 -22.39
N THR A 294 -10.96 -16.17 -21.17
CA THR A 294 -11.19 -17.22 -20.18
C THR A 294 -12.47 -18.00 -20.51
N ASP A 295 -12.35 -19.31 -20.69
CA ASP A 295 -13.46 -20.15 -21.17
C ASP A 295 -14.73 -20.06 -20.30
N ILE A 296 -14.61 -20.07 -19.00
CA ILE A 296 -15.73 -19.96 -18.05
C ILE A 296 -16.41 -18.58 -18.18
N MET A 297 -15.63 -17.49 -18.27
CA MET A 297 -16.16 -16.13 -18.41
C MET A 297 -16.84 -15.94 -19.76
N ARG A 298 -16.28 -16.51 -20.83
CA ARG A 298 -16.89 -16.49 -22.16
C ARG A 298 -18.24 -17.21 -22.16
N ARG A 299 -18.36 -18.38 -21.52
CA ARG A 299 -19.63 -19.12 -21.39
C ARG A 299 -20.66 -18.35 -20.57
N ALA A 300 -20.24 -17.69 -19.50
CA ALA A 300 -21.11 -16.81 -18.71
C ALA A 300 -21.60 -15.60 -19.54
N PHE A 301 -20.70 -14.95 -20.29
CA PHE A 301 -21.04 -13.88 -21.21
C PHE A 301 -22.04 -14.33 -22.29
N LEU A 302 -21.82 -15.48 -22.94
CA LEU A 302 -22.72 -16.02 -23.98
C LEU A 302 -24.12 -16.32 -23.44
N SER A 303 -24.21 -16.89 -22.22
CA SER A 303 -25.49 -17.13 -21.56
C SER A 303 -26.28 -15.83 -21.29
N LEU A 304 -25.57 -14.74 -20.92
CA LEU A 304 -26.16 -13.41 -20.78
C LEU A 304 -26.57 -12.82 -22.15
N ALA A 305 -25.76 -13.00 -23.18
CA ALA A 305 -26.03 -12.50 -24.50
C ALA A 305 -27.27 -13.16 -25.10
N GLU A 306 -27.41 -14.48 -24.98
CA GLU A 306 -28.57 -15.24 -25.44
C GLU A 306 -29.84 -14.87 -24.69
N SER A 307 -29.74 -14.51 -23.41
CA SER A 307 -30.89 -14.09 -22.58
C SER A 307 -31.17 -12.59 -22.63
N SER A 308 -30.46 -11.82 -23.46
CA SER A 308 -30.56 -10.34 -23.54
C SER A 308 -30.42 -9.67 -22.16
N GLY A 309 -29.49 -10.16 -21.33
CA GLY A 309 -29.20 -9.64 -19.99
C GLY A 309 -30.14 -10.11 -18.88
N ASN A 310 -31.11 -10.98 -19.19
CA ASN A 310 -31.99 -11.53 -18.14
C ASN A 310 -31.28 -12.61 -17.33
N LEU A 311 -30.97 -12.30 -16.07
CA LEU A 311 -30.22 -13.20 -15.19
C LEU A 311 -30.91 -14.56 -15.01
N GLU A 312 -32.23 -14.59 -14.83
CA GLU A 312 -32.95 -15.82 -14.52
C GLU A 312 -32.92 -16.79 -15.72
N GLN A 313 -33.03 -16.26 -16.92
CA GLN A 313 -32.87 -17.02 -18.17
C GLN A 313 -31.42 -17.41 -18.42
N ALA A 314 -30.46 -16.51 -18.15
CA ALA A 314 -29.02 -16.79 -18.27
C ALA A 314 -28.61 -17.96 -17.37
N LEU A 315 -29.11 -18.00 -16.14
CA LEU A 315 -28.85 -19.09 -15.19
C LEU A 315 -29.41 -20.44 -15.63
N GLN A 316 -30.50 -20.44 -16.43
CA GLN A 316 -31.05 -21.67 -17.02
C GLN A 316 -30.22 -22.18 -18.21
N LEU A 317 -29.62 -21.27 -18.97
CA LEU A 317 -28.78 -21.59 -20.13
C LEU A 317 -27.34 -21.97 -19.75
N ALA A 318 -26.84 -21.44 -18.63
CA ALA A 318 -25.48 -21.62 -18.19
C ALA A 318 -25.22 -23.03 -17.65
N ASP A 319 -24.06 -23.59 -17.99
CA ASP A 319 -23.51 -24.77 -17.35
C ASP A 319 -23.14 -24.49 -15.86
N PRO A 320 -22.85 -25.53 -15.05
CA PRO A 320 -22.63 -25.34 -13.61
C PRO A 320 -21.52 -24.32 -13.24
N GLU A 321 -20.43 -24.26 -14.01
CA GLU A 321 -19.31 -23.38 -13.73
C GLU A 321 -19.63 -21.92 -14.13
N ALA A 322 -20.21 -21.71 -15.32
CA ALA A 322 -20.67 -20.42 -15.77
C ALA A 322 -21.80 -19.85 -14.89
N ARG A 323 -22.67 -20.73 -14.37
CA ARG A 323 -23.73 -20.37 -13.41
C ARG A 323 -23.15 -19.81 -12.12
N GLU A 324 -22.12 -20.42 -11.54
CA GLU A 324 -21.46 -19.92 -10.34
C GLU A 324 -20.90 -18.51 -10.56
N VAL A 325 -20.33 -18.23 -11.74
CA VAL A 325 -19.87 -16.88 -12.11
C VAL A 325 -21.02 -15.89 -12.12
N LEU A 326 -22.14 -16.24 -12.74
CA LEU A 326 -23.34 -15.37 -12.85
C LEU A 326 -23.96 -15.09 -11.48
N GLU A 327 -24.07 -16.11 -10.62
CA GLU A 327 -24.60 -15.97 -9.26
C GLU A 327 -23.70 -15.05 -8.40
N ARG A 328 -22.40 -15.16 -8.53
CA ARG A 328 -21.44 -14.29 -7.82
C ARG A 328 -21.43 -12.87 -8.38
N ALA A 329 -21.68 -12.69 -9.67
CA ALA A 329 -21.70 -11.38 -10.31
C ALA A 329 -23.00 -10.59 -10.02
N ALA A 330 -24.03 -11.27 -9.55
CA ALA A 330 -25.34 -10.69 -9.22
C ALA A 330 -25.43 -10.15 -7.78
N VAL A 331 -24.41 -10.39 -6.93
CA VAL A 331 -24.33 -9.95 -5.52
C VAL A 331 -23.51 -8.67 -5.42
#